data_6966cccc288fbc7983306d88cfdbe45f
#
_entry.id   6966cccc288fbc7983306d88cfdbe45f
#
_cell.length_a   1.000
_cell.length_b   1.000
_cell.length_c   1.000
_cell.angle_alpha   90.00
_cell.angle_beta   90.00
_cell.angle_gamma   90.00
#
_symmetry.space_group_name_H-M   'P 1'
#
loop_
_entity.id
_entity.type
_entity.pdbx_description
1 polymer ?
#
loop_
_entity_poly.entity_id
_entity_poly.type
_entity_poly.pdbx_seq_one_letter_code
_entity_poly.pdbx_strand_id
1 'polypeptide(L)'
;GVNLDLTPEQVGRCVDEIGIGFLFAARLHPAMKHAIGPRREMGVRTIFNILGPLTNPAGAQRQLMGVFAADLTDMLAHVLGALGAKSAMVVSGYGGLDELTTTGPNHVSHYVDGAVRTFTITPEELGFRGAHISELLGDDAMTNAAILRGVLTGDIRDAKRDVVLLNSAAALVAAGVAFDLPDGIRRASGGIDSGLAVQKLDALIAYSQELTGAPVVND
;
A
#
# COMPACT_ATOMS: atom_id res chain seq x y z
N GLY A 1 10.88 12.85 3.24
CA GLY A 1 12.21 13.10 2.68
C GLY A 1 12.47 12.39 1.35
N VAL A 2 11.63 11.44 0.93
CA VAL A 2 11.73 10.76 -0.39
C VAL A 2 11.49 11.79 -1.51
N ASN A 3 12.35 11.79 -2.52
CA ASN A 3 12.15 12.63 -3.69
C ASN A 3 11.05 12.06 -4.59
N LEU A 4 9.98 12.83 -4.82
CA LEU A 4 8.83 12.44 -5.64
C LEU A 4 8.98 12.79 -7.13
N ASP A 5 10.04 13.53 -7.50
CA ASP A 5 10.26 14.03 -8.86
C ASP A 5 11.15 13.10 -9.71
N LEU A 6 11.32 11.85 -9.29
CA LEU A 6 12.10 10.85 -10.01
C LEU A 6 11.46 10.49 -11.36
N THR A 7 12.30 10.26 -12.37
CA THR A 7 11.87 9.67 -13.65
C THR A 7 11.54 8.18 -13.49
N PRO A 8 10.79 7.56 -14.43
CA PRO A 8 10.55 6.12 -14.39
C PRO A 8 11.82 5.28 -14.26
N GLU A 9 12.89 5.67 -14.98
CA GLU A 9 14.19 4.98 -14.95
C GLU A 9 14.86 5.10 -13.57
N GLN A 10 14.76 6.27 -12.93
CA GLN A 10 15.30 6.50 -11.59
C GLN A 10 14.51 5.71 -10.53
N VAL A 11 13.17 5.62 -10.68
CA VAL A 11 12.35 4.76 -9.81
C VAL A 11 12.73 3.28 -10.01
N GLY A 12 12.96 2.84 -11.25
CA GLY A 12 13.47 1.50 -11.56
C GLY A 12 14.78 1.22 -10.83
N ARG A 13 15.73 2.16 -10.86
CA ARG A 13 16.98 2.04 -10.10
C ARG A 13 16.77 1.94 -8.58
N CYS A 14 15.79 2.66 -8.02
CA CYS A 14 15.45 2.49 -6.60
C CYS A 14 15.00 1.05 -6.31
N VAL A 15 14.19 0.45 -7.19
CA VAL A 15 13.75 -0.94 -7.04
C VAL A 15 14.95 -1.90 -7.14
N ASP A 16 15.83 -1.71 -8.10
CA ASP A 16 16.97 -2.61 -8.35
C ASP A 16 18.04 -2.52 -7.25
N GLU A 17 18.37 -1.32 -6.79
CA GLU A 17 19.48 -1.09 -5.84
C GLU A 17 19.02 -1.15 -4.38
N ILE A 18 17.83 -0.59 -4.09
CA ILE A 18 17.31 -0.48 -2.72
C ILE A 18 16.25 -1.55 -2.43
N GLY A 19 15.62 -2.12 -3.47
CA GLY A 19 14.55 -3.11 -3.35
C GLY A 19 13.17 -2.49 -3.10
N ILE A 20 13.03 -1.18 -3.23
CA ILE A 20 11.74 -0.47 -3.14
C ILE A 20 11.80 0.81 -3.98
N GLY A 21 10.69 1.16 -4.63
CA GLY A 21 10.50 2.39 -5.37
C GLY A 21 9.14 3.00 -5.11
N PHE A 22 9.05 4.32 -5.10
CA PHE A 22 7.79 5.05 -4.96
C PHE A 22 7.31 5.56 -6.32
N LEU A 23 6.22 4.98 -6.81
CA LEU A 23 5.64 5.32 -8.11
C LEU A 23 4.63 6.45 -7.93
N PHE A 24 5.08 7.70 -7.95
CA PHE A 24 4.21 8.85 -7.80
C PHE A 24 3.32 9.03 -9.04
N ALA A 25 2.02 8.76 -8.89
CA ALA A 25 1.05 8.68 -9.99
C ALA A 25 1.03 9.94 -10.87
N ALA A 26 1.16 11.14 -10.30
CA ALA A 26 1.17 12.40 -11.04
C ALA A 26 2.35 12.52 -12.02
N ARG A 27 3.46 11.83 -11.76
CA ARG A 27 4.64 11.80 -12.62
C ARG A 27 4.60 10.67 -13.64
N LEU A 28 4.08 9.51 -13.24
CA LEU A 28 4.15 8.28 -14.02
C LEU A 28 2.97 8.08 -14.98
N HIS A 29 1.90 8.86 -14.81
CA HIS A 29 0.74 8.84 -15.70
C HIS A 29 0.50 10.22 -16.35
N PRO A 30 1.31 10.65 -17.35
CA PRO A 30 1.20 11.98 -17.96
C PRO A 30 -0.19 12.27 -18.55
N ALA A 31 -0.86 11.24 -19.08
CA ALA A 31 -2.22 11.35 -19.62
C ALA A 31 -3.25 11.75 -18.54
N MET A 32 -3.00 11.40 -17.28
CA MET A 32 -3.86 11.77 -16.17
C MET A 32 -3.90 13.27 -15.89
N LYS A 33 -2.88 14.04 -16.31
CA LYS A 33 -2.87 15.51 -16.17
C LYS A 33 -4.11 16.15 -16.78
N HIS A 34 -4.58 15.62 -17.90
CA HIS A 34 -5.77 16.14 -18.59
C HIS A 34 -7.09 15.78 -17.88
N ALA A 35 -7.07 14.75 -17.04
CA ALA A 35 -8.24 14.31 -16.27
C ALA A 35 -8.33 14.94 -14.86
N ILE A 36 -7.23 15.49 -14.33
CA ILE A 36 -7.18 16.01 -12.95
C ILE A 36 -8.14 17.19 -12.75
N GLY A 37 -8.16 18.15 -13.68
CA GLY A 37 -9.04 19.32 -13.63
C GLY A 37 -10.53 18.91 -13.58
N PRO A 38 -11.05 18.24 -14.61
CA PRO A 38 -12.44 17.75 -14.63
C PRO A 38 -12.80 16.86 -13.43
N ARG A 39 -11.90 15.99 -12.97
CA ARG A 39 -12.14 15.14 -11.77
C ARG A 39 -12.34 15.98 -10.51
N ARG A 40 -11.50 17.04 -10.34
CA ARG A 40 -11.59 17.92 -9.18
C ARG A 40 -12.90 18.73 -9.19
N GLU A 41 -13.33 19.18 -10.35
CA GLU A 41 -14.57 19.93 -10.55
C GLU A 41 -15.81 19.05 -10.32
N MET A 42 -15.79 17.80 -10.82
CA MET A 42 -16.90 16.87 -10.64
C MET A 42 -17.09 16.39 -9.21
N GLY A 43 -16.00 16.28 -8.42
CA GLY A 43 -16.05 15.83 -7.02
C GLY A 43 -16.58 14.41 -6.81
N VAL A 44 -16.70 13.61 -7.88
CA VAL A 44 -17.24 12.25 -7.84
C VAL A 44 -16.18 11.19 -8.09
N ARG A 45 -16.39 10.00 -7.56
CA ARG A 45 -15.57 8.82 -7.85
C ARG A 45 -15.83 8.36 -9.29
N THR A 46 -14.78 8.07 -10.02
CA THR A 46 -14.82 7.64 -11.42
C THR A 46 -13.97 6.39 -11.63
N ILE A 47 -14.02 5.80 -12.82
CA ILE A 47 -13.16 4.68 -13.21
C ILE A 47 -11.67 4.98 -13.00
N PHE A 48 -11.25 6.22 -13.07
CA PHE A 48 -9.86 6.62 -12.81
C PHE A 48 -9.37 6.33 -11.39
N ASN A 49 -10.28 6.09 -10.44
CA ASN A 49 -9.91 5.70 -9.09
C ASN A 49 -9.42 4.23 -9.01
N ILE A 50 -9.78 3.40 -9.99
CA ILE A 50 -9.42 1.99 -10.06
C ILE A 50 -8.43 1.67 -11.19
N LEU A 51 -8.26 2.55 -12.18
CA LEU A 51 -7.36 2.30 -13.31
C LEU A 51 -5.88 2.33 -12.93
N GLY A 52 -5.48 3.15 -11.94
CA GLY A 52 -4.07 3.28 -11.56
C GLY A 52 -3.42 1.94 -11.20
N PRO A 53 -3.97 1.17 -10.24
CA PRO A 53 -3.45 -0.16 -9.91
C PRO A 53 -3.49 -1.17 -11.05
N LEU A 54 -4.47 -1.06 -11.96
CA LEU A 54 -4.60 -1.95 -13.13
C LEU A 54 -3.58 -1.65 -14.22
N THR A 55 -2.98 -0.47 -14.22
CA THR A 55 -2.01 0.00 -15.22
C THR A 55 -0.66 0.28 -14.59
N ASN A 56 -0.27 -0.50 -13.58
CA ASN A 56 1.00 -0.33 -12.87
C ASN A 56 2.18 -0.42 -13.86
N PRO A 57 2.96 0.67 -14.06
CA PRO A 57 4.04 0.71 -15.04
C PRO A 57 5.22 -0.22 -14.68
N ALA A 58 5.34 -0.64 -13.43
CA ALA A 58 6.34 -1.60 -13.00
C ALA A 58 5.99 -3.05 -13.40
N GLY A 59 4.80 -3.31 -13.97
CA GLY A 59 4.39 -4.65 -14.38
C GLY A 59 4.33 -5.65 -13.23
N ALA A 60 4.00 -5.19 -12.01
CA ALA A 60 3.97 -6.04 -10.84
C ALA A 60 2.96 -7.19 -11.01
N GLN A 61 3.46 -8.43 -10.95
CA GLN A 61 2.64 -9.64 -11.09
C GLN A 61 2.02 -10.11 -9.77
N ARG A 62 2.38 -9.49 -8.65
CA ARG A 62 1.85 -9.76 -7.32
C ARG A 62 1.46 -8.44 -6.69
N GLN A 63 0.19 -8.30 -6.30
CA GLN A 63 -0.35 -7.01 -5.90
C GLN A 63 -1.27 -7.13 -4.69
N LEU A 64 -1.20 -6.12 -3.82
CA LEU A 64 -2.28 -5.77 -2.91
C LEU A 64 -2.94 -4.50 -3.44
N MET A 65 -4.23 -4.54 -3.68
CA MET A 65 -5.01 -3.42 -4.21
C MET A 65 -6.16 -3.10 -3.27
N GLY A 66 -6.22 -1.86 -2.80
CA GLY A 66 -7.34 -1.36 -2.02
C GLY A 66 -8.41 -0.71 -2.89
N VAL A 67 -9.68 -0.93 -2.55
CA VAL A 67 -10.85 -0.34 -3.22
C VAL A 67 -11.87 0.13 -2.20
N PHE A 68 -12.59 1.18 -2.57
CA PHE A 68 -13.55 1.86 -1.69
C PHE A 68 -14.90 1.14 -1.51
N ALA A 69 -15.15 0.07 -2.24
CA ALA A 69 -16.41 -0.66 -2.21
C ALA A 69 -16.17 -2.17 -2.29
N ALA A 70 -16.84 -2.91 -1.43
CA ALA A 70 -16.68 -4.35 -1.28
C ALA A 70 -17.09 -5.14 -2.54
N ASP A 71 -18.11 -4.69 -3.25
CA ASP A 71 -18.60 -5.29 -4.49
C ASP A 71 -17.61 -5.22 -5.66
N LEU A 72 -16.62 -4.32 -5.58
CA LEU A 72 -15.56 -4.21 -6.58
C LEU A 72 -14.44 -5.26 -6.39
N THR A 73 -14.31 -5.86 -5.21
CA THR A 73 -13.16 -6.70 -4.89
C THR A 73 -13.06 -7.92 -5.79
N ASP A 74 -14.14 -8.66 -5.96
CA ASP A 74 -14.18 -9.89 -6.76
C ASP A 74 -13.92 -9.62 -8.25
N MET A 75 -14.63 -8.64 -8.80
CA MET A 75 -14.48 -8.25 -10.20
C MET A 75 -13.04 -7.82 -10.51
N LEU A 76 -12.44 -7.00 -9.66
CA LEU A 76 -11.08 -6.48 -9.90
C LEU A 76 -10.01 -7.54 -9.66
N ALA A 77 -10.24 -8.51 -8.77
CA ALA A 77 -9.36 -9.67 -8.63
C ALA A 77 -9.33 -10.51 -9.92
N HIS A 78 -10.49 -10.74 -10.56
CA HIS A 78 -10.56 -11.39 -11.86
C HIS A 78 -9.89 -10.58 -12.96
N VAL A 79 -10.09 -9.25 -12.99
CA VAL A 79 -9.45 -8.36 -13.97
C VAL A 79 -7.92 -8.42 -13.84
N LEU A 80 -7.38 -8.35 -12.63
CA LEU A 80 -5.94 -8.46 -12.40
C LEU A 80 -5.39 -9.80 -12.87
N GLY A 81 -6.11 -10.90 -12.63
CA GLY A 81 -5.78 -12.22 -13.17
C GLY A 81 -5.75 -12.23 -14.70
N ALA A 82 -6.76 -11.65 -15.35
CA ALA A 82 -6.81 -11.53 -16.81
C ALA A 82 -5.69 -10.64 -17.39
N LEU A 83 -5.21 -9.67 -16.62
CA LEU A 83 -4.06 -8.83 -16.97
C LEU A 83 -2.70 -9.50 -16.69
N GLY A 84 -2.68 -10.74 -16.24
CA GLY A 84 -1.45 -11.53 -16.06
C GLY A 84 -0.86 -11.50 -14.65
N ALA A 85 -1.63 -11.07 -13.65
CA ALA A 85 -1.20 -11.21 -12.27
C ALA A 85 -1.06 -12.70 -11.91
N LYS A 86 0.00 -13.04 -11.17
CA LYS A 86 0.17 -14.38 -10.58
C LYS A 86 -0.59 -14.51 -9.27
N SER A 87 -0.66 -13.42 -8.53
CA SER A 87 -1.44 -13.31 -7.29
C SER A 87 -1.85 -11.87 -7.10
N ALA A 88 -3.11 -11.64 -6.73
CA ALA A 88 -3.62 -10.32 -6.43
C ALA A 88 -4.65 -10.41 -5.28
N MET A 89 -4.41 -9.64 -4.25
CA MET A 89 -5.36 -9.49 -3.15
C MET A 89 -6.02 -8.14 -3.28
N VAL A 90 -7.32 -8.12 -3.56
CA VAL A 90 -8.14 -6.90 -3.65
C VAL A 90 -8.96 -6.79 -2.38
N VAL A 91 -8.83 -5.65 -1.69
CA VAL A 91 -9.38 -5.47 -0.35
C VAL A 91 -10.26 -4.22 -0.26
N SER A 92 -11.28 -4.29 0.59
CA SER A 92 -12.11 -3.15 0.97
C SER A 92 -12.36 -3.19 2.47
N GLY A 93 -11.91 -2.17 3.18
CA GLY A 93 -12.06 -2.04 4.62
C GLY A 93 -13.43 -1.52 5.02
N TYR A 94 -13.77 -1.74 6.29
CA TYR A 94 -14.99 -1.23 6.89
C TYR A 94 -15.13 0.29 6.70
N GLY A 95 -16.34 0.74 6.41
CA GLY A 95 -16.59 2.17 6.17
C GLY A 95 -16.14 2.68 4.80
N GLY A 96 -15.76 1.80 3.87
CA GLY A 96 -15.33 2.17 2.52
C GLY A 96 -13.88 2.66 2.45
N LEU A 97 -13.05 2.20 3.38
CA LEU A 97 -11.60 2.41 3.31
C LEU A 97 -11.00 1.53 2.20
N ASP A 98 -10.11 2.11 1.42
CA ASP A 98 -9.39 1.43 0.35
C ASP A 98 -8.10 0.73 0.86
N GLU A 99 -8.20 0.16 2.06
CA GLU A 99 -7.17 -0.66 2.72
C GLU A 99 -7.83 -1.58 3.75
N LEU A 100 -7.10 -2.57 4.24
CA LEU A 100 -7.53 -3.34 5.40
C LEU A 100 -7.47 -2.47 6.64
N THR A 101 -8.49 -2.58 7.50
CA THR A 101 -8.62 -1.73 8.68
C THR A 101 -8.91 -2.55 9.93
N THR A 102 -8.58 -2.00 11.09
CA THR A 102 -8.94 -2.55 12.40
C THR A 102 -10.24 -1.96 12.95
N THR A 103 -10.98 -1.17 12.16
CA THR A 103 -12.23 -0.53 12.60
C THR A 103 -13.49 -1.39 12.41
N GLY A 104 -13.36 -2.53 11.75
CA GLY A 104 -14.48 -3.46 11.50
C GLY A 104 -14.16 -4.50 10.43
N PRO A 105 -15.16 -5.24 9.95
CA PRO A 105 -14.98 -6.29 8.95
C PRO A 105 -14.39 -5.79 7.63
N ASN A 106 -13.50 -6.57 7.05
CA ASN A 106 -12.85 -6.28 5.77
C ASN A 106 -13.28 -7.33 4.72
N HIS A 107 -13.58 -6.89 3.51
CA HIS A 107 -13.81 -7.76 2.36
C HIS A 107 -12.50 -7.99 1.60
N VAL A 108 -12.23 -9.24 1.26
CA VAL A 108 -11.01 -9.65 0.57
C VAL A 108 -11.38 -10.58 -0.58
N SER A 109 -10.88 -10.30 -1.77
CA SER A 109 -10.89 -11.21 -2.91
C SER A 109 -9.46 -11.50 -3.32
N HIS A 110 -9.04 -12.77 -3.21
CA HIS A 110 -7.67 -13.20 -3.49
C HIS A 110 -7.66 -14.06 -4.75
N TYR A 111 -7.07 -13.52 -5.81
CA TYR A 111 -6.73 -14.25 -7.04
C TYR A 111 -5.38 -14.93 -6.87
N VAL A 112 -5.35 -16.21 -7.04
CA VAL A 112 -4.12 -17.03 -7.07
C VAL A 112 -4.38 -18.31 -7.85
N ASP A 113 -3.40 -18.79 -8.61
CA ASP A 113 -3.46 -20.05 -9.38
C ASP A 113 -4.71 -20.16 -10.29
N GLY A 114 -5.12 -19.06 -10.88
CA GLY A 114 -6.24 -19.01 -11.82
C GLY A 114 -7.63 -18.94 -11.19
N ALA A 115 -7.73 -18.86 -9.87
CA ALA A 115 -9.01 -18.81 -9.14
C ALA A 115 -9.09 -17.59 -8.21
N VAL A 116 -10.32 -17.10 -8.00
CA VAL A 116 -10.60 -16.06 -6.99
C VAL A 116 -11.33 -16.70 -5.82
N ARG A 117 -10.89 -16.38 -4.60
CA ARG A 117 -11.62 -16.67 -3.36
C ARG A 117 -11.98 -15.36 -2.69
N THR A 118 -13.28 -15.17 -2.43
CA THR A 118 -13.78 -14.01 -1.69
C THR A 118 -14.18 -14.42 -0.29
N PHE A 119 -13.77 -13.63 0.70
CA PHE A 119 -14.05 -13.88 2.11
C PHE A 119 -14.04 -12.57 2.90
N THR A 120 -14.58 -12.61 4.10
CA THR A 120 -14.53 -11.51 5.06
C THR A 120 -13.59 -11.89 6.21
N ILE A 121 -12.85 -10.92 6.73
CA ILE A 121 -12.04 -11.05 7.92
C ILE A 121 -12.37 -9.95 8.91
N THR A 122 -12.31 -10.28 10.20
CA THR A 122 -12.43 -9.28 11.27
C THR A 122 -11.06 -9.08 11.95
N PRO A 123 -10.80 -7.89 12.50
CA PRO A 123 -9.57 -7.64 13.25
C PRO A 123 -9.37 -8.64 14.40
N GLU A 124 -10.44 -8.97 15.10
CA GLU A 124 -10.44 -9.84 16.27
C GLU A 124 -10.00 -11.27 15.93
N GLU A 125 -10.39 -11.81 14.76
CA GLU A 125 -9.95 -13.12 14.27
C GLU A 125 -8.43 -13.20 14.06
N LEU A 126 -7.79 -12.03 13.86
CA LEU A 126 -6.35 -11.89 13.67
C LEU A 126 -5.61 -11.43 14.92
N GLY A 127 -6.31 -11.31 16.06
CA GLY A 127 -5.75 -10.93 17.34
C GLY A 127 -5.57 -9.42 17.53
N PHE A 128 -6.14 -8.59 16.66
CA PHE A 128 -6.15 -7.14 16.84
C PHE A 128 -7.35 -6.70 17.68
N ARG A 129 -7.16 -5.66 18.47
CA ARG A 129 -8.27 -4.95 19.10
C ARG A 129 -9.03 -4.14 18.05
N GLY A 130 -10.34 -4.20 18.05
CA GLY A 130 -11.16 -3.27 17.26
C GLY A 130 -10.83 -1.81 17.62
N ALA A 131 -10.58 -0.98 16.61
CA ALA A 131 -10.25 0.43 16.77
C ALA A 131 -11.41 1.33 16.34
N HIS A 132 -11.41 2.57 16.81
CA HIS A 132 -12.28 3.62 16.27
C HIS A 132 -11.55 4.37 15.15
N ILE A 133 -12.26 4.83 14.13
CA ILE A 133 -11.66 5.52 12.98
C ILE A 133 -10.80 6.73 13.40
N SER A 134 -11.17 7.43 14.48
CA SER A 134 -10.39 8.55 15.01
C SER A 134 -8.99 8.16 15.49
N GLU A 135 -8.75 6.88 15.83
CA GLU A 135 -7.45 6.38 16.24
C GLU A 135 -6.49 6.22 15.04
N LEU A 136 -7.04 6.14 13.82
CA LEU A 136 -6.29 5.98 12.58
C LEU A 136 -5.99 7.30 11.88
N LEU A 137 -6.65 8.38 12.26
CA LEU A 137 -6.50 9.66 11.59
C LEU A 137 -5.07 10.20 11.72
N GLY A 138 -4.58 10.73 10.61
CA GLY A 138 -3.40 11.58 10.54
C GLY A 138 -3.80 13.05 10.52
N ASP A 139 -2.87 13.88 10.05
CA ASP A 139 -3.06 15.32 9.88
C ASP A 139 -2.28 15.79 8.63
N ASP A 140 -1.47 16.81 8.76
CA ASP A 140 -0.64 17.32 7.68
C ASP A 140 0.50 16.35 7.29
N ALA A 141 1.22 16.69 6.23
CA ALA A 141 2.27 15.84 5.70
C ALA A 141 3.42 15.61 6.69
N MET A 142 3.77 16.60 7.50
CA MET A 142 4.84 16.48 8.50
C MET A 142 4.42 15.55 9.64
N THR A 143 3.22 15.75 10.17
CA THR A 143 2.63 14.88 11.19
C THR A 143 2.53 13.43 10.69
N ASN A 144 2.06 13.23 9.44
CA ASN A 144 1.94 11.91 8.86
C ASN A 144 3.30 11.24 8.62
N ALA A 145 4.32 12.01 8.24
CA ALA A 145 5.69 11.50 8.12
C ALA A 145 6.26 11.07 9.50
N ALA A 146 5.99 11.84 10.56
CA ALA A 146 6.37 11.48 11.92
C ALA A 146 5.64 10.21 12.41
N ILE A 147 4.33 10.10 12.13
CA ILE A 147 3.55 8.89 12.43
C ILE A 147 4.15 7.68 11.70
N LEU A 148 4.38 7.77 10.40
CA LEU A 148 4.97 6.70 9.60
C LEU A 148 6.32 6.27 10.18
N ARG A 149 7.21 7.22 10.47
CA ARG A 149 8.51 6.92 11.07
C ARG A 149 8.35 6.27 12.45
N GLY A 150 7.49 6.80 13.31
CA GLY A 150 7.21 6.25 14.63
C GLY A 150 6.68 4.81 14.61
N VAL A 151 5.85 4.47 13.60
CA VAL A 151 5.42 3.08 13.39
C VAL A 151 6.62 2.21 12.99
N LEU A 152 7.46 2.67 12.05
CA LEU A 152 8.60 1.89 11.53
C LEU A 152 9.76 1.77 12.53
N THR A 153 9.92 2.71 13.46
CA THR A 153 10.89 2.61 14.57
C THR A 153 10.36 1.77 15.73
N GLY A 154 9.05 1.51 15.77
CA GLY A 154 8.39 0.80 16.86
C GLY A 154 8.05 1.67 18.07
N ASP A 155 8.16 3.00 17.93
CA ASP A 155 7.76 3.97 18.99
C ASP A 155 6.24 4.09 19.08
N ILE A 156 5.54 3.97 17.94
CA ILE A 156 4.07 3.91 17.87
C ILE A 156 3.65 2.44 17.81
N ARG A 157 2.85 2.01 18.82
CA ARG A 157 2.38 0.63 18.98
C ARG A 157 0.86 0.54 19.20
N ASP A 158 0.14 1.48 18.64
CA ASP A 158 -1.31 1.62 18.71
C ASP A 158 -2.00 1.10 17.43
N ALA A 159 -3.27 1.46 17.24
CA ALA A 159 -4.07 1.07 16.09
C ALA A 159 -3.44 1.44 14.73
N LYS A 160 -2.62 2.49 14.65
CA LYS A 160 -1.91 2.87 13.42
C LYS A 160 -0.88 1.80 13.04
N ARG A 161 -0.14 1.26 14.02
CA ARG A 161 0.76 0.14 13.79
C ARG A 161 -0.02 -1.11 13.38
N ASP A 162 -1.15 -1.39 14.03
CA ASP A 162 -1.97 -2.57 13.75
C ASP A 162 -2.45 -2.58 12.28
N VAL A 163 -2.92 -1.44 11.77
CA VAL A 163 -3.32 -1.29 10.36
C VAL A 163 -2.13 -1.52 9.42
N VAL A 164 -0.95 -1.00 9.73
CA VAL A 164 0.27 -1.23 8.95
C VAL A 164 0.64 -2.72 8.94
N LEU A 165 0.58 -3.40 10.08
CA LEU A 165 0.86 -4.84 10.18
C LEU A 165 -0.14 -5.65 9.34
N LEU A 166 -1.43 -5.30 9.41
CA LEU A 166 -2.50 -6.00 8.70
C LEU A 166 -2.33 -5.88 7.17
N ASN A 167 -2.10 -4.67 6.66
CA ASN A 167 -1.88 -4.46 5.23
C ASN A 167 -0.54 -5.04 4.75
N SER A 168 0.51 -4.96 5.56
CA SER A 168 1.78 -5.61 5.27
C SER A 168 1.64 -7.13 5.19
N ALA A 169 0.85 -7.73 6.09
CA ALA A 169 0.55 -9.16 6.06
C ALA A 169 -0.14 -9.57 4.75
N ALA A 170 -1.16 -8.81 4.33
CA ALA A 170 -1.85 -9.05 3.08
C ALA A 170 -0.91 -8.94 1.86
N ALA A 171 -0.01 -7.96 1.85
CA ALA A 171 1.01 -7.81 0.83
C ALA A 171 1.98 -9.01 0.81
N LEU A 172 2.41 -9.50 1.97
CA LEU A 172 3.28 -10.67 2.09
C LEU A 172 2.59 -11.97 1.63
N VAL A 173 1.29 -12.13 1.88
CA VAL A 173 0.48 -13.24 1.37
C VAL A 173 0.37 -13.14 -0.16
N ALA A 174 0.00 -11.98 -0.69
CA ALA A 174 -0.06 -11.76 -2.14
C ALA A 174 1.29 -12.00 -2.82
N ALA A 175 2.39 -11.63 -2.15
CA ALA A 175 3.75 -11.89 -2.63
C ALA A 175 4.15 -13.38 -2.58
N GLY A 176 3.39 -14.25 -1.86
CA GLY A 176 3.74 -15.64 -1.63
C GLY A 176 4.91 -15.82 -0.64
N VAL A 177 5.19 -14.80 0.17
CA VAL A 177 6.20 -14.81 1.23
C VAL A 177 5.63 -15.36 2.54
N ALA A 178 4.35 -15.11 2.78
CA ALA A 178 3.60 -15.66 3.91
C ALA A 178 2.48 -16.58 3.41
N PHE A 179 2.14 -17.63 4.19
CA PHE A 179 1.10 -18.57 3.79
C PHE A 179 -0.32 -18.09 4.14
N ASP A 180 -0.47 -17.29 5.17
CA ASP A 180 -1.73 -16.74 5.65
C ASP A 180 -1.48 -15.40 6.34
N LEU A 181 -2.57 -14.71 6.71
CA LEU A 181 -2.47 -13.42 7.38
C LEU A 181 -1.78 -13.49 8.76
N PRO A 182 -2.05 -14.48 9.62
CA PRO A 182 -1.31 -14.63 10.87
C PRO A 182 0.20 -14.78 10.70
N ASP A 183 0.66 -15.55 9.71
CA ASP A 183 2.09 -15.65 9.38
C ASP A 183 2.63 -14.31 8.85
N GLY A 184 1.86 -13.64 7.99
CA GLY A 184 2.20 -12.31 7.46
C GLY A 184 2.35 -11.27 8.58
N ILE A 185 1.44 -11.24 9.55
CA ILE A 185 1.48 -10.33 10.70
C ILE A 185 2.76 -10.55 11.52
N ARG A 186 3.12 -11.81 11.82
CA ARG A 186 4.35 -12.12 12.55
C ARG A 186 5.59 -11.64 11.81
N ARG A 187 5.65 -11.85 10.48
CA ARG A 187 6.77 -11.41 9.64
C ARG A 187 6.86 -9.89 9.55
N ALA A 188 5.73 -9.21 9.35
CA ALA A 188 5.67 -7.74 9.31
C ALA A 188 6.12 -7.13 10.65
N SER A 189 5.64 -7.67 11.78
CA SER A 189 6.08 -7.26 13.11
C SER A 189 7.58 -7.46 13.30
N GLY A 190 8.12 -8.61 12.89
CA GLY A 190 9.56 -8.89 12.94
C GLY A 190 10.37 -7.91 12.10
N GLY A 191 9.89 -7.54 10.92
CA GLY A 191 10.54 -6.56 10.05
C GLY A 191 10.60 -5.15 10.65
N ILE A 192 9.55 -4.73 11.35
CA ILE A 192 9.52 -3.46 12.08
C ILE A 192 10.39 -3.55 13.33
N ASP A 193 10.18 -4.54 14.18
CA ASP A 193 10.84 -4.66 15.48
C ASP A 193 12.36 -4.89 15.38
N SER A 194 12.84 -5.42 14.25
CA SER A 194 14.27 -5.54 13.93
C SER A 194 14.91 -4.25 13.40
N GLY A 195 14.12 -3.22 13.11
CA GLY A 195 14.59 -1.97 12.51
C GLY A 195 14.84 -2.05 10.99
N LEU A 196 14.61 -3.20 10.34
CA LEU A 196 14.81 -3.35 8.89
C LEU A 196 13.88 -2.44 8.07
N ALA A 197 12.67 -2.21 8.55
CA ALA A 197 11.69 -1.37 7.85
C ALA A 197 12.13 0.10 7.83
N VAL A 198 12.58 0.66 8.97
CA VAL A 198 13.06 2.04 9.01
C VAL A 198 14.37 2.21 8.25
N GLN A 199 15.28 1.24 8.29
CA GLN A 199 16.50 1.26 7.47
C GLN A 199 16.17 1.29 5.98
N LYS A 200 15.13 0.57 5.54
CA LYS A 200 14.68 0.59 4.15
C LYS A 200 14.13 1.96 3.75
N LEU A 201 13.37 2.62 4.63
CA LEU A 201 12.91 3.99 4.42
C LEU A 201 14.10 4.97 4.29
N ASP A 202 15.06 4.89 5.20
CA ASP A 202 16.23 5.77 5.19
C ASP A 202 17.08 5.57 3.92
N ALA A 203 17.26 4.33 3.49
CA ALA A 203 17.95 4.02 2.24
C ALA A 203 17.20 4.59 1.02
N LEU A 204 15.86 4.49 0.98
CA LEU A 204 15.06 5.06 -0.11
C LEU A 204 15.15 6.59 -0.11
N ILE A 205 15.11 7.24 1.05
CA ILE A 205 15.27 8.69 1.17
C ILE A 205 16.63 9.09 0.59
N ALA A 206 17.73 8.52 1.11
CA ALA A 206 19.08 8.86 0.69
C ALA A 206 19.28 8.64 -0.82
N TYR A 207 18.92 7.47 -1.33
CA TYR A 207 19.14 7.14 -2.74
C TYR A 207 18.27 7.98 -3.69
N SER A 208 17.03 8.25 -3.33
CA SER A 208 16.15 9.09 -4.16
C SER A 208 16.64 10.53 -4.28
N GLN A 209 17.29 11.06 -3.25
CA GLN A 209 17.93 12.38 -3.26
C GLN A 209 19.22 12.37 -4.08
N GLU A 210 20.05 11.34 -3.94
CA GLU A 210 21.29 11.17 -4.72
C GLU A 210 21.03 11.16 -6.23
N LEU A 211 19.99 10.48 -6.68
CA LEU A 211 19.62 10.36 -8.09
C LEU A 211 19.30 11.69 -8.77
N THR A 212 18.98 12.71 -8.03
CA THR A 212 18.69 14.05 -8.57
C THR A 212 19.83 15.05 -8.37
N GLY A 213 20.93 14.65 -7.73
CA GLY A 213 22.06 15.53 -7.42
C GLY A 213 21.74 16.59 -6.36
N ALA A 214 20.64 16.44 -5.63
CA ALA A 214 20.33 17.31 -4.50
C ALA A 214 21.15 16.89 -3.27
N PRO A 215 21.71 17.83 -2.47
CA PRO A 215 22.40 17.47 -1.24
C PRO A 215 21.43 16.80 -0.25
N VAL A 216 21.86 15.72 0.37
CA VAL A 216 21.11 15.06 1.45
C VAL A 216 21.04 16.03 2.62
N VAL A 217 19.85 16.55 2.91
CA VAL A 217 19.61 17.35 4.12
C VAL A 217 19.37 16.36 5.26
N ASN A 218 20.40 16.17 6.09
CA ASN A 218 20.24 15.46 7.36
C ASN A 218 19.72 16.46 8.39
N ASP A 219 18.47 16.33 8.76
CA ASP A 219 17.85 16.99 9.94
C ASP A 219 18.02 16.12 11.19
#